data_511ae3f08f1b04fd5cd5c23c4e2539f3
#
_entry.id   511ae3f08f1b04fd5cd5c23c4e2539f3
#
_cell.length_a   1.000
_cell.length_b   1.000
_cell.length_c   1.000
_cell.angle_alpha   90.00
_cell.angle_beta   90.00
_cell.angle_gamma   90.00
#
_symmetry.space_group_name_H-M   'P 1'
#
loop_
_entity.id
_entity.type
_entity.pdbx_description
1 polymer ?
#
loop_
_entity_poly.entity_id
_entity_poly.type
_entity_poly.pdbx_seq_one_letter_code
_entity_poly.pdbx_strand_id
1 'polypeptide(L)'
;MLALDLRQSNWRSAVVALDGSLADHQYKRHRSRRAQVVLNNLRRQVEQTQEQYGVRLQMVSLAVPGTVRDNHLLQAPTLEWTELDLTAVAGELPLLAGNDATLSGVAEARTGAAAGAGTAVHLIIEVGIGGTLLIDGVPAHGASGAGGEYGHMPFGERGRACPCGARGCWDLEIDGRALARRLGEPTPDDPVSYTEAVLRRTDRAARAAIAHVVSALASGIAGLVNAHDPDVVTIGGLAIPLRDAAPEVFDEAYRGGLMTFHRGAPPPVLAATHQVDGPLRGAAALALDQLTSEPSIAAWATHH
;
A
#
# COMPACT_ATOMS: atom_id res chain seq x y z
N MET A 1 1.88 -20.68 -7.06
CA MET A 1 0.76 -19.71 -7.03
C MET A 1 1.07 -18.52 -7.94
N LEU A 2 0.06 -17.71 -8.30
CA LEU A 2 0.23 -16.48 -9.06
C LEU A 2 -0.09 -15.27 -8.16
N ALA A 3 0.87 -14.38 -7.97
CA ALA A 3 0.64 -13.09 -7.31
C ALA A 3 0.38 -12.01 -8.37
N LEU A 4 -0.64 -11.18 -8.14
CA LEU A 4 -1.05 -10.07 -8.98
C LEU A 4 -1.01 -8.78 -8.14
N ASP A 5 -0.52 -7.69 -8.72
CA ASP A 5 -0.51 -6.34 -8.14
C ASP A 5 -1.18 -5.37 -9.12
N LEU A 6 -2.41 -4.98 -8.80
CA LEU A 6 -3.19 -4.02 -9.55
C LEU A 6 -2.88 -2.60 -9.07
N ARG A 7 -2.56 -1.71 -10.00
CA ARG A 7 -2.29 -0.29 -9.74
C ARG A 7 -3.19 0.60 -10.59
N GLN A 8 -3.12 1.91 -10.35
CA GLN A 8 -3.96 2.87 -11.07
C GLN A 8 -3.79 2.82 -12.59
N SER A 9 -2.57 2.68 -13.11
CA SER A 9 -2.27 2.75 -14.56
C SER A 9 -1.75 1.44 -15.17
N ASN A 10 -1.48 0.43 -14.35
CA ASN A 10 -0.86 -0.83 -14.77
C ASN A 10 -1.17 -1.96 -13.80
N TRP A 11 -0.79 -3.17 -14.15
CA TRP A 11 -0.71 -4.29 -13.23
C TRP A 11 0.58 -5.08 -13.46
N ARG A 12 0.98 -5.81 -12.43
CA ARG A 12 2.13 -6.70 -12.45
C ARG A 12 1.70 -8.08 -11.97
N SER A 13 2.44 -9.10 -12.40
CA SER A 13 2.29 -10.45 -11.86
C SER A 13 3.64 -11.13 -11.70
N ALA A 14 3.69 -12.11 -10.81
CA ALA A 14 4.81 -13.03 -10.68
C ALA A 14 4.30 -14.41 -10.25
N VAL A 15 4.92 -15.46 -10.78
CA VAL A 15 4.74 -16.81 -10.27
C VAL A 15 5.57 -16.97 -9.00
N VAL A 16 4.96 -17.54 -7.96
CA VAL A 16 5.57 -17.69 -6.64
C VAL A 16 5.75 -19.17 -6.34
N ALA A 17 6.97 -19.58 -6.05
CA ALA A 17 7.28 -20.92 -5.57
C ALA A 17 7.03 -21.06 -4.05
N LEU A 18 7.06 -22.30 -3.53
CA LEU A 18 6.81 -22.58 -2.12
C LEU A 18 7.88 -21.98 -1.18
N ASP A 19 9.07 -21.70 -1.69
CA ASP A 19 10.14 -21.00 -0.95
C ASP A 19 9.98 -19.46 -0.95
N GLY A 20 8.90 -18.94 -1.54
CA GLY A 20 8.62 -17.51 -1.66
C GLY A 20 9.38 -16.81 -2.78
N SER A 21 10.18 -17.53 -3.58
CA SER A 21 10.86 -16.95 -4.74
C SER A 21 9.86 -16.52 -5.82
N LEU A 22 10.14 -15.38 -6.46
CA LEU A 22 9.31 -14.79 -7.52
C LEU A 22 9.97 -15.05 -8.87
N ALA A 23 9.19 -15.54 -9.82
CA ALA A 23 9.61 -15.81 -11.19
C ALA A 23 8.55 -15.33 -12.20
N ASP A 24 8.88 -15.37 -13.48
CA ASP A 24 7.96 -15.06 -14.60
C ASP A 24 7.23 -13.73 -14.44
N HIS A 25 7.97 -12.69 -14.10
CA HIS A 25 7.44 -11.36 -13.93
C HIS A 25 6.81 -10.82 -15.21
N GLN A 26 5.58 -10.31 -15.10
CA GLN A 26 4.89 -9.62 -16.16
C GLN A 26 4.53 -8.21 -15.72
N TYR A 27 4.49 -7.29 -16.70
CA TYR A 27 4.04 -5.91 -16.51
C TYR A 27 3.17 -5.51 -17.69
N LYS A 28 1.98 -4.97 -17.43
CA LYS A 28 1.09 -4.46 -18.49
C LYS A 28 0.42 -3.15 -18.05
N ARG A 29 0.45 -2.15 -18.93
CA ARG A 29 -0.32 -0.92 -18.75
C ARG A 29 -1.79 -1.13 -19.07
N HIS A 30 -2.68 -0.48 -18.34
CA HIS A 30 -4.10 -0.45 -18.66
C HIS A 30 -4.34 0.31 -19.97
N ARG A 31 -5.22 -0.26 -20.79
CA ARG A 31 -5.78 0.42 -21.98
C ARG A 31 -7.17 1.00 -21.69
N SER A 32 -7.73 0.74 -20.52
CA SER A 32 -9.05 1.17 -20.07
C SER A 32 -9.05 1.29 -18.56
N ARG A 33 -9.82 2.23 -18.02
CA ARG A 33 -10.08 2.35 -16.57
C ARG A 33 -11.35 1.59 -16.12
N ARG A 34 -12.10 0.99 -17.07
CA ARG A 34 -13.32 0.24 -16.73
C ARG A 34 -12.95 -1.05 -15.98
N ALA A 35 -13.50 -1.21 -14.78
CA ALA A 35 -13.22 -2.34 -13.88
C ALA A 35 -13.31 -3.69 -14.60
N GLN A 36 -14.41 -3.98 -15.27
CA GLN A 36 -14.62 -5.24 -15.96
C GLN A 36 -13.54 -5.54 -17.02
N VAL A 37 -13.06 -4.52 -17.75
CA VAL A 37 -12.01 -4.70 -18.76
C VAL A 37 -10.68 -5.05 -18.09
N VAL A 38 -10.37 -4.40 -16.97
CA VAL A 38 -9.14 -4.67 -16.21
C VAL A 38 -9.18 -6.05 -15.58
N LEU A 39 -10.27 -6.41 -14.90
CA LEU A 39 -10.44 -7.75 -14.29
C LEU A 39 -10.39 -8.87 -15.33
N ASN A 40 -11.00 -8.69 -16.52
CA ASN A 40 -10.90 -9.64 -17.60
C ASN A 40 -9.45 -9.81 -18.12
N ASN A 41 -8.64 -8.75 -18.08
CA ASN A 41 -7.22 -8.84 -18.44
C ASN A 41 -6.41 -9.61 -17.37
N LEU A 42 -6.71 -9.38 -16.09
CA LEU A 42 -6.10 -10.15 -14.98
C LEU A 42 -6.50 -11.63 -15.08
N ARG A 43 -7.78 -11.93 -15.33
CA ARG A 43 -8.27 -13.31 -15.53
C ARG A 43 -7.54 -14.00 -16.67
N ARG A 44 -7.37 -13.36 -17.84
CA ARG A 44 -6.59 -13.94 -18.94
C ARG A 44 -5.15 -14.24 -18.54
N GLN A 45 -4.54 -13.40 -17.70
CA GLN A 45 -3.21 -13.69 -17.17
C GLN A 45 -3.21 -14.93 -16.28
N VAL A 46 -4.24 -15.12 -15.46
CA VAL A 46 -4.42 -16.36 -14.66
C VAL A 46 -4.57 -17.56 -15.57
N GLU A 47 -5.45 -17.50 -16.58
CA GLU A 47 -5.68 -18.57 -17.55
C GLU A 47 -4.40 -18.96 -18.30
N GLN A 48 -3.63 -17.99 -18.80
CA GLN A 48 -2.34 -18.22 -19.46
C GLN A 48 -1.31 -18.89 -18.53
N THR A 49 -1.28 -18.44 -17.26
CA THR A 49 -0.38 -19.06 -16.27
C THR A 49 -0.84 -20.48 -15.93
N GLN A 50 -2.15 -20.73 -15.86
CA GLN A 50 -2.71 -22.05 -15.61
C GLN A 50 -2.43 -23.02 -16.78
N GLU A 51 -2.49 -22.55 -18.03
CA GLU A 51 -2.07 -23.32 -19.21
C GLU A 51 -0.60 -23.73 -19.13
N GLN A 52 0.28 -22.81 -18.67
CA GLN A 52 1.71 -23.06 -18.57
C GLN A 52 2.09 -23.99 -17.40
N TYR A 53 1.46 -23.82 -16.23
CA TYR A 53 1.85 -24.52 -14.99
C TYR A 53 0.92 -25.67 -14.62
N GLY A 54 -0.27 -25.78 -15.23
CA GLY A 54 -1.25 -26.82 -14.99
C GLY A 54 -1.64 -26.92 -13.52
N VAL A 55 -1.74 -28.13 -13.02
CA VAL A 55 -2.10 -28.43 -11.62
C VAL A 55 -1.13 -27.89 -10.57
N ARG A 56 0.05 -27.42 -10.97
CA ARG A 56 1.00 -26.77 -10.04
C ARG A 56 0.58 -25.37 -9.64
N LEU A 57 -0.33 -24.74 -10.40
CA LEU A 57 -0.91 -23.44 -10.01
C LEU A 57 -2.10 -23.70 -9.08
N GLN A 58 -1.90 -23.52 -7.78
CA GLN A 58 -2.86 -23.90 -6.75
C GLN A 58 -3.71 -22.71 -6.24
N MET A 59 -3.28 -21.46 -6.45
CA MET A 59 -3.91 -20.30 -5.87
C MET A 59 -3.52 -19.02 -6.61
N VAL A 60 -4.39 -18.03 -6.56
CA VAL A 60 -4.14 -16.65 -7.01
C VAL A 60 -4.19 -15.73 -5.80
N SER A 61 -3.26 -14.78 -5.72
CA SER A 61 -3.34 -13.66 -4.78
C SER A 61 -3.36 -12.34 -5.53
N LEU A 62 -4.12 -11.35 -5.03
CA LEU A 62 -4.34 -10.08 -5.72
C LEU A 62 -4.23 -8.91 -4.75
N ALA A 63 -3.25 -8.03 -4.98
CA ALA A 63 -3.14 -6.73 -4.33
C ALA A 63 -3.96 -5.70 -5.12
N VAL A 64 -4.76 -4.89 -4.44
CA VAL A 64 -5.65 -3.88 -5.04
C VAL A 64 -5.53 -2.56 -4.27
N PRO A 65 -5.45 -1.39 -4.95
CA PRO A 65 -5.44 -0.08 -4.29
C PRO A 65 -6.86 0.33 -3.85
N GLY A 66 -7.35 -0.30 -2.79
CA GLY A 66 -8.70 -0.07 -2.28
C GLY A 66 -9.02 -0.92 -1.06
N THR A 67 -10.16 -0.65 -0.42
CA THR A 67 -10.63 -1.40 0.74
C THR A 67 -11.20 -2.75 0.30
N VAL A 68 -10.64 -3.85 0.78
CA VAL A 68 -11.03 -5.22 0.43
C VAL A 68 -11.47 -5.99 1.66
N ARG A 69 -12.56 -6.76 1.53
CA ARG A 69 -13.05 -7.70 2.54
C ARG A 69 -13.59 -8.96 1.86
N ASP A 70 -13.15 -10.12 2.30
CA ASP A 70 -13.63 -11.43 1.81
C ASP A 70 -13.61 -11.55 0.27
N ASN A 71 -12.51 -11.11 -0.36
CA ASN A 71 -12.33 -11.01 -1.81
C ASN A 71 -13.32 -10.07 -2.54
N HIS A 72 -14.01 -9.19 -1.81
CA HIS A 72 -14.85 -8.13 -2.37
C HIS A 72 -14.15 -6.79 -2.19
N LEU A 73 -14.01 -6.05 -3.28
CA LEU A 73 -13.64 -4.64 -3.25
C LEU A 73 -14.86 -3.85 -2.76
N LEU A 74 -14.70 -3.11 -1.67
CA LEU A 74 -15.75 -2.22 -1.15
C LEU A 74 -15.71 -0.86 -1.85
N GLN A 75 -14.50 -0.34 -2.06
CA GLN A 75 -14.23 0.90 -2.79
C GLN A 75 -12.77 0.99 -3.22
N ALA A 76 -12.52 1.64 -4.33
CA ALA A 76 -11.18 2.03 -4.80
C ALA A 76 -11.23 3.45 -5.39
N PRO A 77 -11.12 4.49 -4.56
CA PRO A 77 -11.27 5.88 -5.01
C PRO A 77 -10.28 6.28 -6.11
N THR A 78 -9.04 5.78 -6.06
CA THR A 78 -8.00 6.06 -7.06
C THR A 78 -8.29 5.42 -8.42
N LEU A 79 -9.09 4.35 -8.46
CA LEU A 79 -9.56 3.68 -9.68
C LEU A 79 -10.94 4.17 -10.11
N GLU A 80 -11.63 4.94 -9.27
CA GLU A 80 -13.04 5.33 -9.45
C GLU A 80 -13.97 4.10 -9.50
N TRP A 81 -13.62 3.02 -8.77
CA TRP A 81 -14.41 1.81 -8.69
C TRP A 81 -15.21 1.76 -7.39
N THR A 82 -16.43 1.27 -7.52
CA THR A 82 -17.33 0.95 -6.41
C THR A 82 -17.27 -0.54 -6.08
N GLU A 83 -18.19 -1.01 -5.27
CA GLU A 83 -18.29 -2.42 -4.84
C GLU A 83 -18.20 -3.41 -6.01
N LEU A 84 -17.35 -4.44 -5.87
CA LEU A 84 -17.03 -5.37 -6.93
C LEU A 84 -16.55 -6.71 -6.38
N ASP A 85 -17.06 -7.82 -6.91
CA ASP A 85 -16.54 -9.16 -6.64
C ASP A 85 -15.25 -9.41 -7.43
N LEU A 86 -14.17 -9.75 -6.73
CA LEU A 86 -12.86 -10.03 -7.30
C LEU A 86 -12.66 -11.53 -7.61
N THR A 87 -13.52 -12.41 -7.12
CA THR A 87 -13.35 -13.87 -7.26
C THR A 87 -13.28 -14.31 -8.71
N ALA A 88 -14.00 -13.61 -9.60
CA ALA A 88 -13.97 -13.87 -11.03
C ALA A 88 -12.58 -13.79 -11.67
N VAL A 89 -11.61 -13.11 -11.04
CA VAL A 89 -10.21 -13.01 -11.54
C VAL A 89 -9.51 -14.36 -11.48
N ALA A 90 -9.75 -15.14 -10.43
CA ALA A 90 -9.07 -16.43 -10.22
C ALA A 90 -9.72 -17.61 -10.97
N GLY A 91 -10.92 -17.44 -11.50
CA GLY A 91 -11.67 -18.54 -12.11
C GLY A 91 -12.08 -19.58 -11.08
N GLU A 92 -11.63 -20.82 -11.25
CA GLU A 92 -11.88 -21.92 -10.30
C GLU A 92 -10.83 -22.03 -9.19
N LEU A 93 -9.74 -21.28 -9.31
CA LEU A 93 -8.67 -21.30 -8.30
C LEU A 93 -9.09 -20.49 -7.06
N PRO A 94 -8.64 -20.88 -5.86
CA PRO A 94 -8.78 -20.04 -4.67
C PRO A 94 -8.15 -18.66 -4.88
N LEU A 95 -8.84 -17.61 -4.43
CA LEU A 95 -8.35 -16.23 -4.42
C LEU A 95 -8.10 -15.74 -3.00
N LEU A 96 -6.98 -15.03 -2.83
CA LEU A 96 -6.73 -14.15 -1.69
C LEU A 96 -6.54 -12.73 -2.22
N ALA A 97 -7.52 -11.86 -2.02
CA ALA A 97 -7.41 -10.45 -2.37
C ALA A 97 -7.22 -9.59 -1.11
N GLY A 98 -6.38 -8.56 -1.22
CA GLY A 98 -6.12 -7.64 -0.13
C GLY A 98 -5.73 -6.24 -0.61
N ASN A 99 -5.83 -5.27 0.31
CA ASN A 99 -5.35 -3.91 0.05
C ASN A 99 -3.83 -3.91 -0.18
N ASP A 100 -3.36 -3.17 -1.16
CA ASP A 100 -1.96 -3.10 -1.58
C ASP A 100 -1.01 -2.61 -0.47
N ALA A 101 -1.41 -1.58 0.29
CA ALA A 101 -0.61 -1.08 1.41
C ALA A 101 -0.57 -2.09 2.57
N THR A 102 -1.69 -2.77 2.85
CA THR A 102 -1.74 -3.84 3.86
C THR A 102 -0.79 -4.97 3.48
N LEU A 103 -0.84 -5.43 2.23
CA LEU A 103 0.04 -6.49 1.73
C LEU A 103 1.51 -6.04 1.72
N SER A 104 1.78 -4.78 1.34
CA SER A 104 3.15 -4.23 1.45
C SER A 104 3.68 -4.27 2.89
N GLY A 105 2.85 -3.90 3.86
CA GLY A 105 3.21 -4.01 5.28
C GLY A 105 3.50 -5.45 5.72
N VAL A 106 2.73 -6.43 5.24
CA VAL A 106 3.01 -7.86 5.48
C VAL A 106 4.39 -8.24 4.94
N ALA A 107 4.75 -7.80 3.73
CA ALA A 107 6.08 -8.06 3.18
C ALA A 107 7.18 -7.48 4.06
N GLU A 108 7.01 -6.24 4.55
CA GLU A 108 7.97 -5.59 5.45
C GLU A 108 8.11 -6.31 6.79
N ALA A 109 7.01 -6.81 7.37
CA ALA A 109 7.03 -7.55 8.62
C ALA A 109 7.65 -8.95 8.47
N ARG A 110 7.52 -9.59 7.30
CA ARG A 110 8.05 -10.94 7.05
C ARG A 110 9.54 -10.95 6.74
N THR A 111 9.99 -10.08 5.85
CA THR A 111 11.36 -10.13 5.31
C THR A 111 11.96 -8.74 5.06
N GLY A 112 11.29 -7.67 5.50
CA GLY A 112 11.72 -6.30 5.27
C GLY A 112 12.14 -5.55 6.53
N ALA A 113 11.98 -4.24 6.53
CA ALA A 113 12.47 -3.34 7.57
C ALA A 113 11.70 -3.45 8.91
N ALA A 114 10.54 -4.12 8.92
CA ALA A 114 9.76 -4.38 10.14
C ALA A 114 9.89 -5.84 10.61
N ALA A 115 10.84 -6.62 10.07
CA ALA A 115 11.01 -8.02 10.47
C ALA A 115 11.41 -8.13 11.95
N GLY A 116 10.65 -8.93 12.70
CA GLY A 116 10.86 -9.15 14.14
C GLY A 116 10.28 -8.09 15.06
N ALA A 117 9.61 -7.05 14.54
CA ALA A 117 8.87 -6.09 15.33
C ALA A 117 7.58 -6.73 15.89
N GLY A 118 7.28 -6.51 17.17
CA GLY A 118 6.00 -6.91 17.79
C GLY A 118 4.85 -6.05 17.29
N THR A 119 5.07 -4.73 17.19
CA THR A 119 4.10 -3.78 16.64
C THR A 119 4.77 -2.92 15.57
N ALA A 120 4.25 -2.88 14.37
CA ALA A 120 4.76 -2.04 13.29
C ALA A 120 3.64 -1.28 12.59
N VAL A 121 3.95 -0.06 12.16
CA VAL A 121 3.10 0.71 11.24
C VAL A 121 3.81 0.76 9.90
N HIS A 122 3.12 0.38 8.83
CA HIS A 122 3.60 0.57 7.46
C HIS A 122 2.77 1.62 6.75
N LEU A 123 3.44 2.52 6.02
CA LEU A 123 2.81 3.54 5.18
C LEU A 123 3.40 3.49 3.79
N ILE A 124 2.54 3.62 2.78
CA ILE A 124 2.95 3.86 1.40
C ILE A 124 2.28 5.13 0.89
N ILE A 125 3.04 6.00 0.25
CA ILE A 125 2.54 7.24 -0.35
C ILE A 125 2.72 7.15 -1.87
N GLU A 126 1.63 7.19 -2.60
CA GLU A 126 1.61 7.32 -4.07
C GLU A 126 0.62 8.43 -4.47
N VAL A 127 -0.62 8.11 -4.82
CA VAL A 127 -1.72 9.04 -5.10
C VAL A 127 -2.59 9.22 -3.84
N GLY A 128 -1.99 9.16 -2.68
CA GLY A 128 -2.62 9.18 -1.38
C GLY A 128 -1.78 8.41 -0.38
N ILE A 129 -2.32 8.16 0.80
CA ILE A 129 -1.67 7.43 1.88
C ILE A 129 -2.41 6.13 2.12
N GLY A 130 -1.78 5.02 1.80
CA GLY A 130 -2.17 3.70 2.27
C GLY A 130 -1.35 3.31 3.50
N GLY A 131 -1.89 2.46 4.36
CA GLY A 131 -1.13 1.98 5.50
C GLY A 131 -1.75 0.77 6.17
N THR A 132 -1.02 0.22 7.12
CA THR A 132 -1.49 -0.87 7.97
C THR A 132 -0.78 -0.85 9.32
N LEU A 133 -1.50 -1.29 10.35
CA LEU A 133 -0.93 -1.71 11.63
C LEU A 133 -0.68 -3.22 11.58
N LEU A 134 0.50 -3.64 11.99
CA LEU A 134 0.85 -5.06 12.12
C LEU A 134 1.17 -5.35 13.59
N ILE A 135 0.60 -6.42 14.10
CA ILE A 135 0.87 -6.95 15.45
C ILE A 135 1.39 -8.37 15.25
N ASP A 136 2.62 -8.63 15.70
CA ASP A 136 3.31 -9.90 15.49
C ASP A 136 3.33 -10.34 14.00
N GLY A 137 3.46 -9.35 13.09
CA GLY A 137 3.47 -9.55 11.65
C GLY A 137 2.09 -9.80 11.01
N VAL A 138 1.00 -9.73 11.79
CA VAL A 138 -0.37 -9.92 11.32
C VAL A 138 -1.06 -8.56 11.16
N PRO A 139 -1.64 -8.24 10.00
CA PRO A 139 -2.31 -6.96 9.79
C PRO A 139 -3.62 -6.86 10.57
N ALA A 140 -3.84 -5.70 11.20
CA ALA A 140 -5.07 -5.38 11.90
C ALA A 140 -6.12 -4.87 10.90
N HIS A 141 -6.95 -5.77 10.37
CA HIS A 141 -7.93 -5.45 9.32
C HIS A 141 -9.10 -4.56 9.78
N GLY A 142 -9.34 -4.45 11.10
CA GLY A 142 -10.54 -3.79 11.63
C GLY A 142 -11.84 -4.58 11.37
N ALA A 143 -12.95 -4.07 11.89
CA ALA A 143 -14.25 -4.76 11.86
C ALA A 143 -14.85 -4.93 10.45
N SER A 144 -14.50 -4.04 9.52
CA SER A 144 -15.06 -4.02 8.16
C SER A 144 -14.00 -4.16 7.06
N GLY A 145 -12.74 -4.49 7.42
CA GLY A 145 -11.63 -4.53 6.47
C GLY A 145 -11.00 -3.17 6.15
N ALA A 146 -11.46 -2.09 6.80
CA ALA A 146 -10.96 -0.72 6.60
C ALA A 146 -9.90 -0.30 7.64
N GLY A 147 -9.28 -1.26 8.34
CA GLY A 147 -8.14 -0.96 9.20
C GLY A 147 -6.96 -0.44 8.38
N GLY A 148 -6.34 0.65 8.84
CA GLY A 148 -5.19 1.24 8.12
C GLY A 148 -5.53 2.34 7.12
N GLU A 149 -6.78 2.77 6.98
CA GLU A 149 -7.19 3.92 6.15
C GLU A 149 -6.69 5.26 6.73
N TYR A 150 -5.39 5.32 7.05
CA TYR A 150 -4.75 6.44 7.74
C TYR A 150 -4.78 7.74 6.94
N GLY A 151 -4.75 7.65 5.60
CA GLY A 151 -4.88 8.82 4.73
C GLY A 151 -6.15 9.61 4.96
N HIS A 152 -7.19 8.98 5.51
CA HIS A 152 -8.48 9.62 5.77
C HIS A 152 -8.65 10.14 7.20
N MET A 153 -7.59 10.09 8.03
CA MET A 153 -7.59 10.75 9.35
C MET A 153 -7.63 12.28 9.18
N PRO A 154 -8.33 13.02 10.08
CA PRO A 154 -8.57 14.46 9.94
C PRO A 154 -7.36 15.31 10.37
N PHE A 155 -6.20 15.04 9.78
CA PHE A 155 -4.93 15.75 10.05
C PHE A 155 -4.67 16.91 9.10
N GLY A 156 -5.51 17.09 8.07
CA GLY A 156 -5.40 18.17 7.10
C GLY A 156 -6.33 19.35 7.40
N GLU A 157 -6.43 20.25 6.42
CA GLU A 157 -7.27 21.46 6.50
C GLU A 157 -8.76 21.11 6.56
N ARG A 158 -9.41 21.40 7.69
CA ARG A 158 -10.80 20.98 8.01
C ARG A 158 -11.85 21.37 6.97
N GLY A 159 -11.67 22.48 6.26
CA GLY A 159 -12.60 22.97 5.23
C GLY A 159 -12.55 22.16 3.92
N ARG A 160 -11.50 21.42 3.68
CA ARG A 160 -11.22 20.74 2.41
C ARG A 160 -11.99 19.43 2.28
N ALA A 161 -12.83 19.33 1.24
CA ALA A 161 -13.54 18.10 0.93
C ALA A 161 -12.59 17.02 0.37
N CYS A 162 -12.74 15.79 0.83
CA CYS A 162 -12.03 14.62 0.31
C CYS A 162 -12.95 13.77 -0.59
N PRO A 163 -12.44 13.15 -1.65
CA PRO A 163 -13.23 12.20 -2.47
C PRO A 163 -13.84 11.04 -1.70
N CYS A 164 -13.30 10.68 -0.52
CA CYS A 164 -13.89 9.67 0.36
C CYS A 164 -15.20 10.09 1.03
N GLY A 165 -15.63 11.36 0.86
CA GLY A 165 -16.83 11.94 1.50
C GLY A 165 -16.56 12.70 2.79
N ALA A 166 -15.39 12.52 3.43
CA ALA A 166 -14.99 13.25 4.63
C ALA A 166 -14.36 14.63 4.31
N ARG A 167 -13.94 15.34 5.35
CA ARG A 167 -13.24 16.63 5.22
C ARG A 167 -11.95 16.64 6.04
N GLY A 168 -10.93 17.32 5.52
CA GLY A 168 -9.66 17.50 6.21
C GLY A 168 -8.82 16.24 6.31
N CYS A 169 -8.96 15.32 5.36
CA CYS A 169 -8.15 14.11 5.33
C CYS A 169 -6.67 14.41 5.16
N TRP A 170 -5.82 13.63 5.80
CA TRP A 170 -4.36 13.72 5.71
C TRP A 170 -3.84 13.54 4.28
N ASP A 171 -4.44 12.66 3.51
CA ASP A 171 -4.22 12.45 2.08
C ASP A 171 -4.09 13.75 1.28
N LEU A 172 -4.91 14.74 1.64
CA LEU A 172 -4.98 16.01 0.92
C LEU A 172 -3.76 16.92 1.15
N GLU A 173 -2.86 16.55 2.06
CA GLU A 173 -1.71 17.38 2.44
C GLU A 173 -0.35 16.79 2.01
N ILE A 174 -0.32 15.60 1.38
CA ILE A 174 0.94 14.84 1.25
C ILE A 174 1.42 14.66 -0.20
N ASP A 175 0.54 14.53 -1.18
CA ASP A 175 0.91 14.13 -2.55
C ASP A 175 1.15 15.30 -3.52
N GLY A 176 1.33 14.98 -4.81
CA GLY A 176 1.52 15.97 -5.88
C GLY A 176 0.37 16.97 -6.01
N ARG A 177 -0.85 16.62 -5.61
CA ARG A 177 -1.99 17.55 -5.58
C ARG A 177 -1.81 18.60 -4.47
N ALA A 178 -1.25 18.19 -3.34
CA ALA A 178 -0.88 19.10 -2.25
C ALA A 178 0.24 20.06 -2.70
N LEU A 179 1.28 19.54 -3.35
CA LEU A 179 2.38 20.35 -3.90
C LEU A 179 1.88 21.36 -4.93
N ALA A 180 1.08 20.93 -5.91
CA ALA A 180 0.52 21.82 -6.94
C ALA A 180 -0.30 22.97 -6.33
N ARG A 181 -1.15 22.63 -5.36
CA ARG A 181 -1.96 23.61 -4.65
C ARG A 181 -1.11 24.63 -3.89
N ARG A 182 -0.01 24.19 -3.25
CA ARG A 182 0.94 25.07 -2.55
C ARG A 182 1.73 25.97 -3.49
N LEU A 183 1.96 25.52 -4.70
CA LEU A 183 2.64 26.27 -5.75
C LEU A 183 1.69 27.18 -6.54
N GLY A 184 0.36 27.09 -6.34
CA GLY A 184 -0.63 27.80 -7.13
C GLY A 184 -0.73 27.27 -8.56
N GLU A 185 -0.34 26.02 -8.79
CA GLU A 185 -0.36 25.33 -10.08
C GLU A 185 -1.62 24.47 -10.23
N PRO A 186 -2.06 24.13 -11.45
CA PRO A 186 -3.19 23.24 -11.68
C PRO A 186 -3.00 21.87 -11.05
N THR A 187 -4.12 21.24 -10.68
CA THR A 187 -4.10 19.84 -10.19
C THR A 187 -3.52 18.93 -11.26
N PRO A 188 -2.47 18.15 -10.94
CA PRO A 188 -1.83 17.29 -11.92
C PRO A 188 -2.67 16.05 -12.23
N ASP A 189 -2.67 15.61 -13.48
CA ASP A 189 -3.28 14.34 -13.91
C ASP A 189 -2.53 13.12 -13.35
N ASP A 190 -1.21 13.25 -13.18
CA ASP A 190 -0.33 12.26 -12.56
C ASP A 190 0.38 12.87 -11.34
N PRO A 191 -0.18 12.73 -10.13
CA PRO A 191 0.39 13.30 -8.92
C PRO A 191 1.77 12.73 -8.55
N VAL A 192 2.05 11.47 -8.92
CA VAL A 192 3.35 10.83 -8.63
C VAL A 192 4.45 11.47 -9.46
N SER A 193 4.31 11.47 -10.79
CA SER A 193 5.28 12.09 -11.69
C SER A 193 5.44 13.60 -11.42
N TYR A 194 4.35 14.28 -11.04
CA TYR A 194 4.41 15.69 -10.64
C TYR A 194 5.25 15.90 -9.38
N THR A 195 5.06 15.06 -8.35
CA THR A 195 5.88 15.11 -7.12
C THR A 195 7.35 14.94 -7.44
N GLU A 196 7.70 13.94 -8.25
CA GLU A 196 9.08 13.72 -8.68
C GLU A 196 9.66 14.93 -9.43
N ALA A 197 8.85 15.60 -10.28
CA ALA A 197 9.27 16.81 -10.97
C ALA A 197 9.52 17.98 -10.01
N VAL A 198 8.64 18.19 -9.02
CA VAL A 198 8.79 19.24 -8.01
C VAL A 198 10.02 18.98 -7.11
N LEU A 199 10.30 17.73 -6.76
CA LEU A 199 11.47 17.35 -5.96
C LEU A 199 12.81 17.69 -6.66
N ARG A 200 12.83 17.79 -7.97
CA ARG A 200 14.00 18.22 -8.75
C ARG A 200 14.18 19.76 -8.83
N ARG A 201 13.18 20.53 -8.38
CA ARG A 201 13.22 22.01 -8.40
C ARG A 201 14.07 22.54 -7.25
N THR A 202 14.77 23.63 -7.51
CA THR A 202 15.64 24.30 -6.52
C THR A 202 15.18 25.70 -6.14
N ASP A 203 14.06 26.18 -6.72
CA ASP A 203 13.51 27.50 -6.41
C ASP A 203 12.90 27.55 -5.00
N ARG A 204 12.78 28.78 -4.48
CA ARG A 204 12.28 29.02 -3.11
C ARG A 204 10.84 28.51 -2.90
N ALA A 205 9.97 28.65 -3.90
CA ALA A 205 8.58 28.25 -3.79
C ALA A 205 8.46 26.72 -3.69
N ALA A 206 9.21 25.97 -4.54
CA ALA A 206 9.25 24.52 -4.48
C ALA A 206 9.78 24.01 -3.13
N ARG A 207 10.89 24.57 -2.63
CA ARG A 207 11.41 24.21 -1.30
C ARG A 207 10.41 24.44 -0.19
N ALA A 208 9.68 25.56 -0.20
CA ALA A 208 8.65 25.86 0.79
C ALA A 208 7.46 24.88 0.71
N ALA A 209 7.04 24.53 -0.51
CA ALA A 209 5.95 23.55 -0.73
C ALA A 209 6.38 22.15 -0.26
N ILE A 210 7.60 21.69 -0.58
CA ILE A 210 8.18 20.43 -0.12
C ILE A 210 8.25 20.40 1.42
N ALA A 211 8.81 21.44 2.04
CA ALA A 211 8.92 21.51 3.50
C ALA A 211 7.55 21.38 4.18
N HIS A 212 6.52 22.01 3.63
CA HIS A 212 5.16 21.90 4.17
C HIS A 212 4.62 20.46 4.07
N VAL A 213 4.75 19.82 2.92
CA VAL A 213 4.30 18.43 2.69
C VAL A 213 5.06 17.46 3.60
N VAL A 214 6.38 17.64 3.74
CA VAL A 214 7.22 16.82 4.61
C VAL A 214 6.86 17.01 6.09
N SER A 215 6.58 18.24 6.53
CA SER A 215 6.12 18.51 7.89
C SER A 215 4.77 17.85 8.17
N ALA A 216 3.83 17.90 7.22
CA ALA A 216 2.53 17.23 7.33
C ALA A 216 2.68 15.69 7.39
N LEU A 217 3.59 15.13 6.58
CA LEU A 217 3.91 13.71 6.60
C LEU A 217 4.44 13.28 7.98
N ALA A 218 5.47 13.98 8.47
CA ALA A 218 6.14 13.67 9.73
C ALA A 218 5.21 13.83 10.94
N SER A 219 4.37 14.88 10.95
CA SER A 219 3.38 15.11 12.02
C SER A 219 2.31 14.02 12.07
N GLY A 220 1.84 13.54 10.90
CA GLY A 220 0.90 12.43 10.85
C GLY A 220 1.51 11.11 11.32
N ILE A 221 2.78 10.84 10.94
CA ILE A 221 3.52 9.69 11.46
C ILE A 221 3.64 9.76 12.98
N ALA A 222 3.96 10.93 13.55
CA ALA A 222 4.01 11.11 15.00
C ALA A 222 2.65 10.83 15.66
N GLY A 223 1.55 11.24 15.01
CA GLY A 223 0.19 10.91 15.46
C GLY A 223 -0.08 9.41 15.51
N LEU A 224 0.38 8.65 14.50
CA LEU A 224 0.26 7.20 14.47
C LEU A 224 1.14 6.53 15.54
N VAL A 225 2.36 7.03 15.78
CA VAL A 225 3.21 6.58 16.88
C VAL A 225 2.52 6.78 18.22
N ASN A 226 1.95 7.94 18.46
CA ASN A 226 1.20 8.22 19.70
C ASN A 226 -0.04 7.33 19.87
N ALA A 227 -0.66 6.89 18.76
CA ALA A 227 -1.88 6.09 18.78
C ALA A 227 -1.62 4.58 18.94
N HIS A 228 -0.53 4.08 18.38
CA HIS A 228 -0.27 2.65 18.23
C HIS A 228 0.94 2.14 19.00
N ASP A 229 1.80 3.04 19.51
CA ASP A 229 3.04 2.70 20.23
C ASP A 229 3.87 1.61 19.50
N PRO A 230 4.25 1.83 18.22
CA PRO A 230 4.92 0.81 17.44
C PRO A 230 6.43 0.74 17.77
N ASP A 231 7.03 -0.44 17.59
CA ASP A 231 8.49 -0.61 17.62
C ASP A 231 9.18 0.07 16.45
N VAL A 232 8.49 0.14 15.29
CA VAL A 232 9.02 0.69 14.05
C VAL A 232 7.89 1.23 13.16
N VAL A 233 8.20 2.31 12.44
CA VAL A 233 7.38 2.78 11.31
C VAL A 233 8.18 2.55 10.02
N THR A 234 7.59 1.89 9.04
CA THR A 234 8.19 1.74 7.71
C THR A 234 7.45 2.62 6.69
N ILE A 235 8.19 3.30 5.84
CA ILE A 235 7.63 4.20 4.82
C ILE A 235 8.06 3.79 3.41
N GLY A 236 7.13 3.80 2.47
CA GLY A 236 7.37 3.45 1.06
C GLY A 236 6.86 4.50 0.07
N GLY A 237 7.11 4.25 -1.21
CA GLY A 237 6.71 5.14 -2.30
C GLY A 237 7.34 6.53 -2.18
N LEU A 238 6.56 7.58 -2.44
CA LEU A 238 6.99 8.98 -2.38
C LEU A 238 7.39 9.47 -0.99
N ALA A 239 7.05 8.75 0.09
CA ALA A 239 7.45 9.14 1.44
C ALA A 239 8.96 9.21 1.61
N ILE A 240 9.70 8.32 0.94
CA ILE A 240 11.17 8.26 1.02
C ILE A 240 11.78 9.51 0.38
N PRO A 241 11.58 9.81 -0.92
CA PRO A 241 12.18 10.99 -1.55
C PRO A 241 11.66 12.30 -0.97
N LEU A 242 10.43 12.35 -0.44
CA LEU A 242 9.94 13.52 0.28
C LEU A 242 10.73 13.77 1.57
N ARG A 243 10.89 12.75 2.42
CA ARG A 243 11.71 12.85 3.64
C ARG A 243 13.13 13.29 3.32
N ASP A 244 13.74 12.66 2.31
CA ASP A 244 15.13 12.90 1.94
C ASP A 244 15.35 14.30 1.33
N ALA A 245 14.30 14.94 0.78
CA ALA A 245 14.35 16.30 0.27
C ALA A 245 14.34 17.40 1.36
N ALA A 246 13.86 17.09 2.58
CA ALA A 246 13.84 18.03 3.71
C ALA A 246 13.96 17.27 5.06
N PRO A 247 15.11 16.60 5.31
CA PRO A 247 15.27 15.71 6.46
C PRO A 247 15.17 16.43 7.80
N GLU A 248 15.71 17.66 7.92
CA GLU A 248 15.62 18.44 9.17
C GLU A 248 14.17 18.81 9.48
N VAL A 249 13.37 19.16 8.44
CA VAL A 249 11.95 19.48 8.61
C VAL A 249 11.18 18.23 9.05
N PHE A 250 11.52 17.07 8.47
CA PHE A 250 10.93 15.80 8.88
C PHE A 250 11.22 15.50 10.34
N ASP A 251 12.48 15.54 10.76
CA ASP A 251 12.90 15.22 12.12
C ASP A 251 12.31 16.18 13.16
N GLU A 252 12.28 17.49 12.86
CA GLU A 252 11.68 18.51 13.72
C GLU A 252 10.17 18.25 13.89
N ALA A 253 9.44 18.05 12.81
CA ALA A 253 7.99 17.81 12.84
C ALA A 253 7.64 16.48 13.50
N TYR A 254 8.40 15.41 13.22
CA TYR A 254 8.23 14.10 13.84
C TYR A 254 8.41 14.19 15.35
N ARG A 255 9.58 14.68 15.83
CA ARG A 255 9.85 14.83 17.26
C ARG A 255 8.91 15.78 17.95
N GLY A 256 8.54 16.88 17.27
CA GLY A 256 7.59 17.87 17.77
C GLY A 256 6.19 17.31 18.00
N GLY A 257 5.75 16.37 17.14
CA GLY A 257 4.44 15.71 17.23
C GLY A 257 4.35 14.58 18.25
N LEU A 258 5.49 14.04 18.72
CA LEU A 258 5.50 12.94 19.68
C LEU A 258 5.14 13.40 21.11
N MET A 259 4.41 12.54 21.82
CA MET A 259 4.26 12.68 23.26
C MET A 259 5.64 12.66 23.95
N THR A 260 5.76 13.33 25.10
CA THR A 260 7.02 13.39 25.87
C THR A 260 7.61 12.01 26.16
N PHE A 261 6.76 11.02 26.37
CA PHE A 261 7.15 9.62 26.58
C PHE A 261 8.02 9.08 25.41
N HIS A 262 7.61 9.33 24.17
CA HIS A 262 8.32 8.84 22.98
C HIS A 262 9.55 9.66 22.60
N ARG A 263 9.65 10.93 23.05
CA ARG A 263 10.75 11.83 22.64
C ARG A 263 12.12 11.36 23.10
N GLY A 264 12.20 10.63 24.22
CA GLY A 264 13.46 10.10 24.76
C GLY A 264 14.06 8.98 23.91
N ALA A 265 13.20 8.15 23.30
CA ALA A 265 13.56 7.06 22.41
C ALA A 265 12.49 6.95 21.31
N PRO A 266 12.51 7.82 20.31
CA PRO A 266 11.50 7.81 19.26
C PRO A 266 11.56 6.49 18.47
N PRO A 267 10.43 5.85 18.16
CA PRO A 267 10.42 4.72 17.23
C PRO A 267 11.10 5.11 15.90
N PRO A 268 11.96 4.25 15.34
CA PRO A 268 12.62 4.54 14.08
C PRO A 268 11.62 4.59 12.93
N VAL A 269 11.84 5.55 12.00
CA VAL A 269 11.11 5.63 10.73
C VAL A 269 12.05 5.18 9.62
N LEU A 270 11.85 3.96 9.13
CA LEU A 270 12.72 3.30 8.17
C LEU A 270 12.13 3.30 6.77
N ALA A 271 12.99 3.35 5.74
CA ALA A 271 12.57 3.11 4.38
C ALA A 271 12.14 1.63 4.22
N ALA A 272 11.04 1.40 3.52
CA ALA A 272 10.59 0.06 3.18
C ALA A 272 11.62 -0.66 2.32
N THR A 273 11.92 -1.91 2.65
CA THR A 273 12.89 -2.74 1.93
C THR A 273 12.36 -3.17 0.56
N HIS A 274 11.10 -3.60 0.51
CA HIS A 274 10.51 -4.17 -0.70
C HIS A 274 9.92 -3.14 -1.66
N GLN A 275 9.70 -1.92 -1.18
CA GLN A 275 9.25 -0.78 -1.99
C GLN A 275 8.17 -1.17 -3.02
N VAL A 276 8.49 -1.00 -4.30
CA VAL A 276 7.56 -1.28 -5.41
C VAL A 276 7.10 -2.74 -5.47
N ASP A 277 7.85 -3.70 -4.95
CA ASP A 277 7.50 -5.13 -4.92
C ASP A 277 6.74 -5.56 -3.65
N GLY A 278 6.59 -4.65 -2.68
CA GLY A 278 5.91 -4.93 -1.43
C GLY A 278 4.54 -5.60 -1.59
N PRO A 279 3.61 -5.06 -2.39
CA PRO A 279 2.29 -5.65 -2.58
C PRO A 279 2.32 -7.08 -3.12
N LEU A 280 3.18 -7.36 -4.14
CA LEU A 280 3.35 -8.73 -4.68
C LEU A 280 3.92 -9.69 -3.65
N ARG A 281 4.95 -9.27 -2.90
CA ARG A 281 5.59 -10.10 -1.88
C ARG A 281 4.66 -10.39 -0.71
N GLY A 282 3.90 -9.40 -0.26
CA GLY A 282 2.92 -9.58 0.80
C GLY A 282 1.75 -10.45 0.38
N ALA A 283 1.24 -10.27 -0.83
CA ALA A 283 0.24 -11.14 -1.42
C ALA A 283 0.74 -12.59 -1.49
N ALA A 284 2.00 -12.79 -1.92
CA ALA A 284 2.66 -14.08 -1.94
C ALA A 284 2.77 -14.69 -0.53
N ALA A 285 3.21 -13.91 0.47
CA ALA A 285 3.40 -14.38 1.83
C ALA A 285 2.09 -14.89 2.45
N LEU A 286 1.01 -14.08 2.41
CA LEU A 286 -0.28 -14.50 2.97
C LEU A 286 -0.89 -15.70 2.25
N ALA A 287 -0.74 -15.77 0.92
CA ALA A 287 -1.25 -16.92 0.19
C ALA A 287 -0.42 -18.19 0.44
N LEU A 288 0.90 -18.09 0.66
CA LEU A 288 1.71 -19.22 1.11
C LEU A 288 1.28 -19.68 2.49
N ASP A 289 1.05 -18.78 3.46
CA ASP A 289 0.51 -19.12 4.77
C ASP A 289 -0.80 -19.92 4.65
N GLN A 290 -1.70 -19.49 3.76
CA GLN A 290 -2.96 -20.20 3.52
C GLN A 290 -2.75 -21.57 2.90
N LEU A 291 -1.89 -21.68 1.87
CA LEU A 291 -1.59 -22.95 1.21
C LEU A 291 -0.89 -23.96 2.11
N THR A 292 -0.03 -23.48 2.99
CA THR A 292 0.75 -24.30 3.94
C THR A 292 0.08 -24.45 5.30
N SER A 293 -1.15 -23.94 5.47
CA SER A 293 -1.93 -24.13 6.69
C SER A 293 -2.28 -25.61 6.90
N GLU A 294 -2.37 -26.04 8.16
CA GLU A 294 -2.73 -27.42 8.51
C GLU A 294 -4.02 -27.90 7.81
N PRO A 295 -5.13 -27.12 7.76
CA PRO A 295 -6.33 -27.52 7.03
C PRO A 295 -6.10 -27.73 5.53
N SER A 296 -5.29 -26.86 4.88
CA SER A 296 -5.02 -26.95 3.45
C SER A 296 -4.16 -28.17 3.11
N ILE A 297 -3.15 -28.46 3.94
CA ILE A 297 -2.30 -29.66 3.79
C ILE A 297 -3.13 -30.94 4.01
N ALA A 298 -3.99 -30.97 5.04
CA ALA A 298 -4.85 -32.09 5.31
C ALA A 298 -5.83 -32.36 4.16
N ALA A 299 -6.46 -31.30 3.61
CA ALA A 299 -7.35 -31.41 2.45
C ALA A 299 -6.60 -31.94 1.23
N TRP A 300 -5.39 -31.46 0.96
CA TRP A 300 -4.57 -31.96 -0.15
C TRP A 300 -4.20 -33.45 0.01
N ALA A 301 -3.81 -33.88 1.21
CA ALA A 301 -3.45 -35.26 1.50
C ALA A 301 -4.62 -36.27 1.37
N THR A 302 -5.88 -35.80 1.47
CA THR A 302 -7.07 -36.67 1.29
C THR A 302 -7.48 -36.84 -0.18
N HIS A 303 -6.95 -36.01 -1.10
CA HIS A 303 -7.30 -36.04 -2.52
C HIS A 303 -6.19 -36.60 -3.41
N HIS A 304 -5.05 -36.96 -2.82
CA HIS A 304 -3.87 -37.53 -3.51
C HIS A 304 -3.33 -38.73 -2.75
#